data_a1bee2873bd121c5668dbf777e4746f5
#
_entry.id   a1bee2873bd121c5668dbf777e4746f5
#
_cell.length_a   1.000
_cell.length_b   1.000
_cell.length_c   1.000
_cell.angle_alpha   90.00
_cell.angle_beta   90.00
_cell.angle_gamma   90.00
#
_symmetry.space_group_name_H-M   'P 1'
#
loop_
_entity.id
_entity.type
_entity.pdbx_description
1 polymer ?
#
loop_
_entity_poly.entity_id
_entity_poly.type
_entity_poly.pdbx_seq_one_letter_code
_entity_poly.pdbx_strand_id
1 'polypeptide(L)'
;MTCSRKPTYGAGTIELIDLPRQCAERGIFRIEICSFHLPSLLPDYIARFRRAAELAGVTVQTLLIEDGDLSDPKTAQRDAEWVAGWVDIAASLGAENMRVIAGKARPTNVALALAEKYLGELAEITSAAGVRLVIENWFDLLPGPAEVNRVLDNLRGRVGLNGDFGNWQHAGKYEDLAKIMGRAELCHAKGHYSAAGLDVEDYVRCVLLSDAAGYRGPFTLIYDSPYYDDEWAGILEERACIAAALCKAAAQ
;
A
#
# COMPACT_ATOMS: atom_id res chain seq x y z
N MET A 1 -1.97 -8.92 -1.00
CA MET A 1 -0.59 -9.38 -1.19
C MET A 1 0.13 -8.34 -2.02
N THR A 2 1.16 -7.73 -1.48
CA THR A 2 2.11 -6.96 -2.28
C THR A 2 3.31 -7.86 -2.53
N CYS A 3 3.71 -8.01 -3.78
CA CYS A 3 5.01 -8.53 -4.12
C CYS A 3 6.00 -7.36 -4.00
N SER A 4 6.67 -7.21 -2.88
CA SER A 4 7.33 -5.94 -2.48
C SER A 4 8.77 -5.77 -2.93
N ARG A 5 9.33 -6.59 -3.82
CA ARG A 5 10.71 -6.37 -4.30
C ARG A 5 10.90 -6.61 -5.79
N LYS A 6 11.83 -5.79 -6.38
CA LYS A 6 12.52 -6.17 -7.61
C LYS A 6 13.01 -7.61 -7.48
N PRO A 7 12.97 -8.43 -8.53
CA PRO A 7 13.30 -9.87 -8.48
C PRO A 7 14.80 -10.08 -8.19
N THR A 8 15.17 -9.94 -6.94
CA THR A 8 16.51 -10.26 -6.42
C THR A 8 16.45 -11.35 -5.35
N TYR A 9 15.23 -11.72 -4.91
CA TYR A 9 15.02 -12.77 -3.93
C TYR A 9 14.13 -13.85 -4.53
N GLY A 10 14.69 -15.07 -4.61
CA GLY A 10 14.05 -16.20 -5.27
C GLY A 10 14.01 -16.00 -6.79
N ALA A 11 14.56 -16.92 -7.56
CA ALA A 11 14.38 -16.92 -9.01
C ALA A 11 12.89 -16.81 -9.28
N GLY A 12 12.45 -15.69 -9.86
CA GLY A 12 11.04 -15.41 -10.17
C GLY A 12 10.39 -16.59 -10.88
N THR A 13 9.79 -17.46 -10.10
CA THR A 13 9.16 -18.68 -10.58
C THR A 13 7.71 -18.45 -10.96
N ILE A 14 7.20 -17.24 -10.68
CA ILE A 14 5.80 -16.87 -10.93
C ILE A 14 5.79 -15.73 -11.94
N GLU A 15 5.23 -16.01 -13.11
CA GLU A 15 4.85 -14.94 -14.04
C GLU A 15 3.74 -14.11 -13.43
N LEU A 16 3.82 -12.78 -13.54
CA LEU A 16 2.81 -11.89 -12.95
C LEU A 16 1.39 -12.23 -13.40
N ILE A 17 1.23 -12.69 -14.64
CA ILE A 17 -0.08 -13.06 -15.20
C ILE A 17 -0.71 -14.29 -14.51
N ASP A 18 0.09 -15.14 -13.87
CA ASP A 18 -0.36 -16.33 -13.12
C ASP A 18 -0.66 -16.01 -11.64
N LEU A 19 -0.22 -14.85 -11.15
CA LEU A 19 -0.36 -14.48 -9.75
C LEU A 19 -1.83 -14.48 -9.28
N PRO A 20 -2.80 -13.92 -10.02
CA PRO A 20 -4.21 -13.92 -9.57
C PRO A 20 -4.74 -15.34 -9.31
N ARG A 21 -4.46 -16.29 -10.19
CA ARG A 21 -4.87 -17.68 -10.02
C ARG A 21 -4.24 -18.30 -8.76
N GLN A 22 -2.94 -18.08 -8.55
CA GLN A 22 -2.24 -18.60 -7.38
C GLN A 22 -2.73 -17.99 -6.06
N CYS A 23 -3.12 -16.71 -6.08
CA CYS A 23 -3.76 -16.06 -4.94
C CYS A 23 -5.12 -16.67 -4.64
N ALA A 24 -5.97 -16.85 -5.67
CA ALA A 24 -7.30 -17.45 -5.52
C ALA A 24 -7.23 -18.88 -4.95
N GLU A 25 -6.29 -19.72 -5.41
CA GLU A 25 -6.03 -21.07 -4.90
C GLU A 25 -5.72 -21.06 -3.39
N ARG A 26 -5.24 -19.94 -2.84
CA ARG A 26 -4.93 -19.75 -1.41
C ARG A 26 -5.98 -18.94 -0.65
N GLY A 27 -7.13 -18.67 -1.30
CA GLY A 27 -8.21 -17.88 -0.70
C GLY A 27 -7.88 -16.40 -0.53
N ILE A 28 -7.03 -15.86 -1.41
CA ILE A 28 -6.68 -14.43 -1.48
C ILE A 28 -7.32 -13.87 -2.74
N PHE A 29 -8.32 -12.98 -2.58
CA PHE A 29 -9.12 -12.45 -3.68
C PHE A 29 -8.92 -10.96 -3.96
N ARG A 30 -7.96 -10.33 -3.28
CA ARG A 30 -7.55 -8.93 -3.50
C ARG A 30 -6.03 -8.88 -3.54
N ILE A 31 -5.48 -8.22 -4.55
CA ILE A 31 -4.03 -8.08 -4.73
C ILE A 31 -3.65 -6.62 -4.98
N GLU A 32 -2.43 -6.28 -4.64
CA GLU A 32 -1.79 -5.02 -5.00
C GLU A 32 -0.57 -5.30 -5.87
N ILE A 33 -0.28 -4.41 -6.80
CA ILE A 33 0.78 -4.57 -7.79
C ILE A 33 1.67 -3.33 -7.74
N CYS A 34 2.97 -3.51 -7.56
CA CYS A 34 3.91 -2.41 -7.73
C CYS A 34 4.12 -2.13 -9.23
N SER A 35 4.23 -0.85 -9.56
CA SER A 35 4.45 -0.39 -10.95
C SER A 35 5.65 -1.06 -11.63
N PHE A 36 6.73 -1.31 -10.87
CA PHE A 36 7.94 -1.97 -11.38
C PHE A 36 7.79 -3.49 -11.61
N HIS A 37 6.72 -4.13 -11.14
CA HIS A 37 6.45 -5.55 -11.43
C HIS A 37 5.79 -5.76 -12.79
N LEU A 38 5.25 -4.72 -13.41
CA LEU A 38 4.66 -4.84 -14.73
C LEU A 38 5.76 -5.02 -15.79
N PRO A 39 5.86 -6.20 -16.43
CA PRO A 39 6.91 -6.45 -17.42
C PRO A 39 6.66 -5.69 -18.73
N SER A 40 5.43 -5.22 -18.93
CA SER A 40 5.03 -4.44 -20.10
C SER A 40 3.86 -3.53 -19.77
N LEU A 41 3.89 -2.30 -20.27
CA LEU A 41 2.78 -1.34 -20.22
C LEU A 41 1.95 -1.33 -21.52
N LEU A 42 2.22 -2.23 -22.45
CA LEU A 42 1.43 -2.34 -23.68
C LEU A 42 -0.01 -2.73 -23.37
N PRO A 43 -1.00 -2.13 -24.05
CA PRO A 43 -2.42 -2.38 -23.80
C PRO A 43 -2.80 -3.86 -23.81
N ASP A 44 -2.24 -4.65 -24.70
CA ASP A 44 -2.50 -6.09 -24.81
C ASP A 44 -2.05 -6.85 -23.56
N TYR A 45 -0.90 -6.50 -22.96
CA TYR A 45 -0.44 -7.13 -21.72
C TYR A 45 -1.35 -6.76 -20.55
N ILE A 46 -1.66 -5.49 -20.42
CA ILE A 46 -2.53 -4.98 -19.34
C ILE A 46 -3.93 -5.62 -19.42
N ALA A 47 -4.51 -5.69 -20.62
CA ALA A 47 -5.81 -6.34 -20.84
C ALA A 47 -5.76 -7.85 -20.50
N ARG A 48 -4.70 -8.55 -20.87
CA ARG A 48 -4.51 -9.96 -20.52
C ARG A 48 -4.39 -10.17 -19.02
N PHE A 49 -3.62 -9.31 -18.31
CA PHE A 49 -3.50 -9.39 -16.86
C PHE A 49 -4.86 -9.15 -16.17
N ARG A 50 -5.56 -8.07 -16.56
CA ARG A 50 -6.91 -7.81 -16.07
C ARG A 50 -7.83 -9.01 -16.27
N ARG A 51 -7.83 -9.59 -17.47
CA ARG A 51 -8.64 -10.77 -17.78
C ARG A 51 -8.27 -11.98 -16.90
N ALA A 52 -6.97 -12.18 -16.62
CA ALA A 52 -6.52 -13.26 -15.72
C ALA A 52 -7.04 -13.04 -14.29
N ALA A 53 -7.02 -11.79 -13.79
CA ALA A 53 -7.57 -11.43 -12.49
C ALA A 53 -9.09 -11.68 -12.43
N GLU A 54 -9.84 -11.21 -13.44
CA GLU A 54 -11.30 -11.43 -13.56
C GLU A 54 -11.65 -12.92 -13.57
N LEU A 55 -10.94 -13.74 -14.35
CA LEU A 55 -11.17 -15.19 -14.43
C LEU A 55 -10.88 -15.92 -13.12
N ALA A 56 -9.94 -15.42 -12.34
CA ALA A 56 -9.60 -15.95 -11.01
C ALA A 56 -10.53 -15.43 -9.91
N GLY A 57 -11.43 -14.47 -10.21
CA GLY A 57 -12.26 -13.79 -9.21
C GLY A 57 -11.42 -12.90 -8.26
N VAL A 58 -10.29 -12.39 -8.74
CA VAL A 58 -9.37 -11.57 -7.96
C VAL A 58 -9.47 -10.11 -8.38
N THR A 59 -9.61 -9.22 -7.42
CA THR A 59 -9.64 -7.77 -7.63
C THR A 59 -8.24 -7.21 -7.52
N VAL A 60 -7.85 -6.35 -8.46
CA VAL A 60 -6.67 -5.48 -8.31
C VAL A 60 -7.07 -4.33 -7.38
N GLN A 61 -6.69 -4.43 -6.11
CA GLN A 61 -7.04 -3.44 -5.10
C GLN A 61 -6.30 -2.13 -5.33
N THR A 62 -4.99 -2.20 -5.56
CA THR A 62 -4.15 -1.00 -5.67
C THR A 62 -3.02 -1.21 -6.69
N LEU A 63 -2.79 -0.19 -7.53
CA LEU A 63 -1.51 -0.02 -8.23
C LEU A 63 -0.62 0.86 -7.36
N LEU A 64 0.54 0.32 -6.95
CA LEU A 64 1.51 1.00 -6.10
C LEU A 64 2.56 1.70 -6.98
N ILE A 65 2.63 3.02 -6.90
CA ILE A 65 3.63 3.83 -7.60
C ILE A 65 4.80 4.05 -6.64
N GLU A 66 5.94 3.45 -6.99
CA GLU A 66 7.10 3.31 -6.10
C GLU A 66 8.18 4.37 -6.33
N ASP A 67 7.88 5.41 -7.12
CA ASP A 67 8.80 6.53 -7.35
C ASP A 67 8.06 7.87 -7.47
N GLY A 68 8.82 8.94 -7.66
CA GLY A 68 8.35 10.32 -7.62
C GLY A 68 8.58 10.98 -6.25
N ASP A 69 8.63 12.30 -6.24
CA ASP A 69 8.71 13.14 -5.05
C ASP A 69 7.90 14.42 -5.27
N LEU A 70 6.74 14.50 -4.66
CA LEU A 70 5.83 15.64 -4.81
C LEU A 70 6.19 16.81 -3.89
N SER A 71 7.27 16.71 -3.12
CA SER A 71 7.68 17.68 -2.09
C SER A 71 8.96 18.46 -2.42
N ASP A 72 9.74 18.05 -3.43
CA ASP A 72 10.94 18.79 -3.86
C ASP A 72 10.57 19.84 -4.92
N PRO A 73 10.78 21.15 -4.65
CA PRO A 73 10.47 22.22 -5.61
C PRO A 73 11.15 22.09 -6.99
N LYS A 74 12.24 21.33 -7.08
CA LYS A 74 12.97 21.14 -8.33
C LYS A 74 12.37 20.05 -9.22
N THR A 75 11.68 19.08 -8.64
CA THR A 75 11.24 17.88 -9.36
C THR A 75 9.75 17.62 -9.25
N ALA A 76 9.06 18.19 -8.27
CA ALA A 76 7.68 17.85 -7.94
C ALA A 76 6.71 17.96 -9.13
N GLN A 77 6.87 18.97 -10.00
CA GLN A 77 6.03 19.08 -11.18
C GLN A 77 6.27 17.92 -12.16
N ARG A 78 7.52 17.66 -12.51
CA ARG A 78 7.90 16.53 -13.39
C ARG A 78 7.43 15.20 -12.83
N ASP A 79 7.61 15.02 -11.51
CA ASP A 79 7.26 13.79 -10.83
C ASP A 79 5.74 13.62 -10.74
N ALA A 80 4.98 14.71 -10.56
CA ALA A 80 3.51 14.68 -10.63
C ALA A 80 3.01 14.32 -12.05
N GLU A 81 3.61 14.90 -13.10
CA GLU A 81 3.30 14.55 -14.48
C GLU A 81 3.61 13.07 -14.79
N TRP A 82 4.74 12.56 -14.28
CA TRP A 82 5.10 11.14 -14.39
C TRP A 82 4.11 10.24 -13.66
N VAL A 83 3.73 10.59 -12.42
CA VAL A 83 2.70 9.86 -11.65
C VAL A 83 1.36 9.88 -12.37
N ALA A 84 0.95 11.02 -12.94
CA ALA A 84 -0.29 11.13 -13.70
C ALA A 84 -0.33 10.17 -14.91
N GLY A 85 0.83 9.91 -15.55
CA GLY A 85 0.94 8.93 -16.62
C GLY A 85 0.59 7.50 -16.25
N TRP A 86 0.55 7.17 -14.95
CA TRP A 86 0.15 5.85 -14.46
C TRP A 86 -1.36 5.69 -14.26
N VAL A 87 -2.13 6.77 -14.33
CA VAL A 87 -3.58 6.72 -14.05
C VAL A 87 -4.31 5.85 -15.06
N ASP A 88 -4.00 5.99 -16.35
CA ASP A 88 -4.60 5.17 -17.41
C ASP A 88 -4.23 3.69 -17.27
N ILE A 89 -3.04 3.39 -16.78
CA ILE A 89 -2.60 2.02 -16.50
C ILE A 89 -3.40 1.46 -15.32
N ALA A 90 -3.55 2.22 -14.23
CA ALA A 90 -4.35 1.81 -13.07
C ALA A 90 -5.82 1.52 -13.47
N ALA A 91 -6.44 2.42 -14.22
CA ALA A 91 -7.80 2.24 -14.72
C ALA A 91 -7.91 1.02 -15.66
N SER A 92 -6.94 0.84 -16.56
CA SER A 92 -6.91 -0.29 -17.50
C SER A 92 -6.70 -1.63 -16.80
N LEU A 93 -5.93 -1.67 -15.71
CA LEU A 93 -5.78 -2.85 -14.84
C LEU A 93 -7.08 -3.15 -14.07
N GLY A 94 -8.01 -2.20 -13.97
CA GLY A 94 -9.18 -2.28 -13.11
C GLY A 94 -8.82 -2.08 -11.63
N ALA A 95 -7.74 -1.36 -11.33
CA ALA A 95 -7.35 -1.07 -9.97
C ALA A 95 -8.35 -0.12 -9.31
N GLU A 96 -8.80 -0.45 -8.09
CA GLU A 96 -9.69 0.41 -7.32
C GLU A 96 -8.95 1.65 -6.80
N ASN A 97 -7.67 1.50 -6.47
CA ASN A 97 -6.83 2.55 -5.90
C ASN A 97 -5.50 2.69 -6.63
N MET A 98 -4.92 3.86 -6.52
CA MET A 98 -3.52 4.14 -6.87
C MET A 98 -2.83 4.75 -5.66
N ARG A 99 -1.81 4.08 -5.09
CA ARG A 99 -1.01 4.62 -4.00
C ARG A 99 0.21 5.31 -4.57
N VAL A 100 0.45 6.53 -4.08
CA VAL A 100 1.58 7.37 -4.48
C VAL A 100 2.41 7.80 -3.28
N ILE A 101 3.67 8.14 -3.52
CA ILE A 101 4.56 8.74 -2.52
C ILE A 101 4.19 10.22 -2.39
N ALA A 102 3.78 10.65 -1.19
CA ALA A 102 3.45 12.05 -0.94
C ALA A 102 4.67 12.97 -1.08
N GLY A 103 5.84 12.51 -0.64
CA GLY A 103 7.10 13.21 -0.78
C GLY A 103 8.21 12.58 0.05
N LYS A 104 9.45 12.91 -0.31
CA LYS A 104 10.68 12.38 0.31
C LYS A 104 11.46 13.46 1.09
N ALA A 105 11.10 14.75 0.94
CA ALA A 105 11.74 15.86 1.64
C ALA A 105 11.35 15.89 3.12
N ARG A 106 12.17 16.59 3.93
CA ARG A 106 11.78 16.88 5.33
C ARG A 106 10.49 17.71 5.40
N PRO A 107 9.64 17.56 6.43
CA PRO A 107 8.30 18.14 6.50
C PRO A 107 8.33 19.63 6.85
N THR A 108 8.82 20.44 5.95
CA THR A 108 8.67 21.91 6.05
C THR A 108 7.29 22.33 5.56
N ASN A 109 6.83 23.52 5.98
CA ASN A 109 5.57 24.08 5.48
C ASN A 109 5.54 24.19 3.94
N VAL A 110 6.69 24.50 3.33
CA VAL A 110 6.82 24.60 1.86
C VAL A 110 6.70 23.24 1.21
N ALA A 111 7.41 22.23 1.71
CA ALA A 111 7.37 20.87 1.17
C ALA A 111 5.98 20.25 1.30
N LEU A 112 5.33 20.39 2.47
CA LEU A 112 3.99 19.88 2.69
C LEU A 112 2.95 20.60 1.79
N ALA A 113 3.01 21.95 1.69
CA ALA A 113 2.09 22.68 0.80
C ALA A 113 2.27 22.31 -0.68
N LEU A 114 3.52 22.04 -1.10
CA LEU A 114 3.81 21.61 -2.47
C LEU A 114 3.24 20.21 -2.74
N ALA A 115 3.44 19.27 -1.82
CA ALA A 115 2.85 17.93 -1.92
C ALA A 115 1.31 17.99 -1.91
N GLU A 116 0.70 18.78 -1.03
CA GLU A 116 -0.74 19.00 -0.96
C GLU A 116 -1.30 19.53 -2.31
N LYS A 117 -0.58 20.45 -2.97
CA LYS A 117 -0.96 20.96 -4.30
C LYS A 117 -1.01 19.81 -5.32
N TYR A 118 0.09 19.10 -5.50
CA TYR A 118 0.17 18.06 -6.54
C TYR A 118 -0.69 16.83 -6.23
N LEU A 119 -0.83 16.45 -4.97
CA LEU A 119 -1.78 15.42 -4.55
C LEU A 119 -3.23 15.83 -4.87
N GLY A 120 -3.57 17.11 -4.70
CA GLY A 120 -4.88 17.63 -5.07
C GLY A 120 -5.15 17.55 -6.56
N GLU A 121 -4.19 17.93 -7.41
CA GLU A 121 -4.26 17.81 -8.87
C GLU A 121 -4.37 16.36 -9.32
N LEU A 122 -3.55 15.47 -8.77
CA LEU A 122 -3.59 14.03 -9.05
C LEU A 122 -4.92 13.40 -8.63
N ALA A 123 -5.49 13.81 -7.49
CA ALA A 123 -6.78 13.31 -7.02
C ALA A 123 -7.93 13.63 -7.98
N GLU A 124 -7.90 14.78 -8.66
CA GLU A 124 -8.86 15.13 -9.70
C GLU A 124 -8.73 14.22 -10.93
N ILE A 125 -7.48 13.99 -11.38
CA ILE A 125 -7.19 13.13 -12.53
C ILE A 125 -7.60 11.69 -12.23
N THR A 126 -7.20 11.13 -11.09
CA THR A 126 -7.52 9.75 -10.71
C THR A 126 -9.01 9.54 -10.52
N SER A 127 -9.70 10.51 -9.89
CA SER A 127 -11.16 10.46 -9.70
C SER A 127 -11.91 10.45 -11.02
N ALA A 128 -11.47 11.25 -12.00
CA ALA A 128 -12.05 11.25 -13.35
C ALA A 128 -11.89 9.90 -14.07
N ALA A 129 -10.82 9.16 -13.76
CA ALA A 129 -10.57 7.81 -14.27
C ALA A 129 -11.24 6.69 -13.45
N GLY A 130 -11.98 7.03 -12.39
CA GLY A 130 -12.63 6.06 -11.51
C GLY A 130 -11.67 5.33 -10.56
N VAL A 131 -10.49 5.91 -10.28
CA VAL A 131 -9.46 5.34 -9.40
C VAL A 131 -9.34 6.23 -8.15
N ARG A 132 -9.28 5.62 -6.96
CA ARG A 132 -9.07 6.34 -5.70
C ARG A 132 -7.58 6.61 -5.49
N LEU A 133 -7.20 7.89 -5.32
CA LEU A 133 -5.83 8.24 -4.93
C LEU A 133 -5.64 8.03 -3.43
N VAL A 134 -4.57 7.33 -3.03
CA VAL A 134 -4.19 7.14 -1.63
C VAL A 134 -2.72 7.45 -1.42
N ILE A 135 -2.38 7.97 -0.24
CA ILE A 135 -1.01 8.14 0.24
C ILE A 135 -0.71 7.13 1.33
N GLU A 136 0.54 7.05 1.73
CA GLU A 136 1.00 6.15 2.79
C GLU A 136 1.84 6.93 3.81
N ASN A 137 1.81 6.54 5.08
CA ASN A 137 2.68 7.08 6.12
C ASN A 137 4.13 6.61 5.89
N TRP A 138 4.78 7.21 4.91
CA TRP A 138 6.07 6.79 4.39
C TRP A 138 6.98 7.97 4.07
N PHE A 139 8.29 7.72 4.08
CA PHE A 139 9.36 8.69 3.86
C PHE A 139 9.35 9.88 4.84
N ASP A 140 10.36 10.73 4.67
CA ASP A 140 10.65 11.84 5.59
C ASP A 140 9.57 12.94 5.58
N LEU A 141 8.74 13.03 4.53
CA LEU A 141 7.67 14.02 4.50
C LEU A 141 6.55 13.72 5.50
N LEU A 142 6.30 12.44 5.77
CA LEU A 142 5.24 11.97 6.67
C LEU A 142 5.81 11.15 7.84
N PRO A 143 6.69 11.75 8.68
CA PRO A 143 7.41 11.06 9.73
C PRO A 143 6.54 10.74 10.95
N GLY A 144 5.34 11.33 11.02
CA GLY A 144 4.44 11.20 12.15
C GLY A 144 3.00 11.60 11.83
N PRO A 145 2.10 11.43 12.81
CA PRO A 145 0.67 11.65 12.61
C PRO A 145 0.28 13.11 12.35
N ALA A 146 1.10 14.07 12.79
CA ALA A 146 0.80 15.50 12.57
C ALA A 146 0.82 15.84 11.08
N GLU A 147 1.83 15.38 10.36
CA GLU A 147 2.00 15.61 8.93
C GLU A 147 0.97 14.83 8.11
N VAL A 148 0.73 13.55 8.44
CA VAL A 148 -0.30 12.73 7.80
C VAL A 148 -1.67 13.41 7.95
N ASN A 149 -2.07 13.75 9.16
CA ASN A 149 -3.35 14.39 9.42
C ASN A 149 -3.48 15.74 8.73
N ARG A 150 -2.43 16.56 8.73
CA ARG A 150 -2.40 17.84 8.02
C ARG A 150 -2.71 17.67 6.53
N VAL A 151 -2.03 16.74 5.85
CA VAL A 151 -2.24 16.49 4.41
C VAL A 151 -3.67 16.02 4.16
N LEU A 152 -4.18 15.07 4.95
CA LEU A 152 -5.54 14.56 4.80
C LEU A 152 -6.60 15.66 5.06
N ASP A 153 -6.39 16.52 6.08
CA ASP A 153 -7.32 17.61 6.42
C ASP A 153 -7.37 18.67 5.32
N ASN A 154 -6.21 19.05 4.77
CA ASN A 154 -6.13 20.05 3.70
C ASN A 154 -6.73 19.52 2.38
N LEU A 155 -6.62 18.23 2.12
CA LEU A 155 -7.19 17.59 0.93
C LEU A 155 -8.66 17.16 1.09
N ARG A 156 -9.25 17.30 2.29
CA ARG A 156 -10.69 17.19 2.56
C ARG A 156 -11.34 15.95 1.95
N GLY A 157 -10.75 14.77 2.14
CA GLY A 157 -11.26 13.50 1.65
C GLY A 157 -11.02 13.22 0.17
N ARG A 158 -10.35 14.12 -0.58
CA ARG A 158 -9.96 13.86 -1.98
C ARG A 158 -8.90 12.78 -2.11
N VAL A 159 -8.08 12.60 -1.07
CA VAL A 159 -7.03 11.59 -0.98
C VAL A 159 -7.27 10.69 0.23
N GLY A 160 -7.12 9.39 0.06
CA GLY A 160 -7.21 8.41 1.13
C GLY A 160 -5.87 8.12 1.80
N LEU A 161 -5.88 7.30 2.85
CA LEU A 161 -4.71 6.83 3.55
C LEU A 161 -4.60 5.31 3.45
N ASN A 162 -3.43 4.84 3.09
CA ASN A 162 -2.95 3.48 3.33
C ASN A 162 -2.06 3.52 4.57
N GLY A 163 -2.52 2.97 5.70
CA GLY A 163 -1.72 2.91 6.92
C GLY A 163 -0.74 1.73 6.85
N ASP A 164 0.55 1.97 7.03
CA ASP A 164 1.58 0.93 7.01
C ASP A 164 2.16 0.71 8.40
N PHE A 165 2.22 -0.55 8.85
CA PHE A 165 2.74 -0.95 10.17
C PHE A 165 4.27 -0.89 10.26
N GLY A 166 4.94 -1.03 9.13
CA GLY A 166 6.39 -1.19 9.06
C GLY A 166 7.18 0.10 8.79
N ASN A 167 6.54 1.17 8.34
CA ASN A 167 7.26 2.37 7.91
C ASN A 167 7.73 3.25 9.08
N TRP A 168 7.06 3.22 10.20
CA TRP A 168 7.48 3.93 11.40
C TRP A 168 8.12 2.97 12.41
N GLN A 169 9.43 3.21 12.72
CA GLN A 169 10.26 2.31 13.53
C GLN A 169 10.82 2.99 14.81
N HIS A 170 10.12 4.01 15.30
CA HIS A 170 10.52 4.73 16.52
C HIS A 170 9.73 4.25 17.75
N ALA A 171 10.15 4.66 18.94
CA ALA A 171 9.56 4.23 20.21
C ALA A 171 8.06 4.57 20.37
N GLY A 172 7.59 5.64 19.71
CA GLY A 172 6.17 6.06 19.71
C GLY A 172 5.30 5.43 18.62
N LYS A 173 5.79 4.43 17.88
CA LYS A 173 5.12 3.81 16.72
C LYS A 173 3.64 3.53 16.96
N TYR A 174 3.31 2.87 18.07
CA TYR A 174 1.95 2.41 18.33
C TYR A 174 0.97 3.56 18.63
N GLU A 175 1.41 4.53 19.45
CA GLU A 175 0.64 5.71 19.75
C GLU A 175 0.40 6.56 18.50
N ASP A 176 1.35 6.59 17.60
CA ASP A 176 1.26 7.38 16.37
C ASP A 176 0.43 6.66 15.31
N LEU A 177 0.56 5.35 15.15
CA LEU A 177 -0.34 4.56 14.31
C LEU A 177 -1.79 4.69 14.78
N ALA A 178 -2.06 4.60 16.09
CA ALA A 178 -3.41 4.76 16.64
C ALA A 178 -4.08 6.09 16.26
N LYS A 179 -3.29 7.17 16.04
CA LYS A 179 -3.81 8.49 15.65
C LYS A 179 -4.21 8.60 14.18
N ILE A 180 -3.76 7.67 13.33
CA ILE A 180 -4.03 7.71 11.89
C ILE A 180 -4.88 6.53 11.39
N MET A 181 -4.84 5.37 12.05
CA MET A 181 -5.50 4.17 11.55
C MET A 181 -7.03 4.31 11.46
N GLY A 182 -7.65 5.13 12.28
CA GLY A 182 -9.09 5.43 12.17
C GLY A 182 -9.46 6.22 10.89
N ARG A 183 -8.47 6.78 10.18
CA ARG A 183 -8.62 7.48 8.90
C ARG A 183 -8.19 6.65 7.70
N ALA A 184 -7.54 5.51 7.94
CA ALA A 184 -7.03 4.66 6.87
C ALA A 184 -8.17 3.96 6.13
N GLU A 185 -8.10 3.94 4.80
CA GLU A 185 -8.98 3.22 3.91
C GLU A 185 -8.39 1.84 3.56
N LEU A 186 -7.06 1.75 3.55
CA LEU A 186 -6.26 0.55 3.30
C LEU A 186 -5.21 0.40 4.41
N CYS A 187 -4.68 -0.81 4.55
CA CYS A 187 -3.60 -1.07 5.50
C CYS A 187 -2.57 -2.03 4.91
N HIS A 188 -1.33 -1.60 4.87
CA HIS A 188 -0.18 -2.47 4.67
C HIS A 188 0.19 -3.11 6.02
N ALA A 189 -0.29 -4.33 6.24
CA ALA A 189 0.03 -5.11 7.41
C ALA A 189 1.41 -5.77 7.23
N LYS A 190 2.46 -4.96 7.26
CA LYS A 190 3.83 -5.41 7.08
C LYS A 190 4.39 -5.96 8.37
N GLY A 191 4.68 -7.27 8.40
CA GLY A 191 5.30 -7.94 9.53
C GLY A 191 6.81 -7.71 9.63
N HIS A 192 7.34 -7.73 10.83
CA HIS A 192 8.78 -7.78 11.08
C HIS A 192 9.22 -9.22 11.30
N TYR A 193 10.21 -9.66 10.53
CA TYR A 193 10.75 -11.01 10.60
C TYR A 193 12.20 -11.01 11.07
N SER A 194 12.55 -12.06 11.79
CA SER A 194 13.91 -12.40 12.18
C SER A 194 14.16 -13.88 11.87
N ALA A 195 15.33 -14.40 12.21
CA ALA A 195 15.60 -15.83 12.16
C ALA A 195 14.68 -16.66 13.07
N ALA A 196 14.00 -16.03 14.04
CA ALA A 196 13.01 -16.69 14.91
C ALA A 196 11.58 -16.66 14.32
N GLY A 197 11.37 -16.08 13.13
CA GLY A 197 10.08 -15.92 12.48
C GLY A 197 9.50 -14.51 12.64
N LEU A 198 8.18 -14.40 12.46
CA LEU A 198 7.40 -13.18 12.62
C LEU A 198 7.46 -12.68 14.08
N ASP A 199 7.67 -11.38 14.28
CA ASP A 199 7.41 -10.73 15.56
C ASP A 199 5.89 -10.63 15.78
N VAL A 200 5.34 -11.70 16.32
CA VAL A 200 3.89 -11.86 16.54
C VAL A 200 3.37 -10.83 17.52
N GLU A 201 4.15 -10.42 18.54
CA GLU A 201 3.72 -9.44 19.53
C GLU A 201 3.54 -8.06 18.89
N ASP A 202 4.54 -7.57 18.14
CA ASP A 202 4.43 -6.31 17.38
C ASP A 202 3.27 -6.35 16.38
N TYR A 203 3.19 -7.45 15.63
CA TYR A 203 2.19 -7.59 14.55
C TYR A 203 0.75 -7.58 15.09
N VAL A 204 0.48 -8.41 16.10
CA VAL A 204 -0.85 -8.48 16.75
C VAL A 204 -1.20 -7.15 17.41
N ARG A 205 -0.23 -6.48 18.06
CA ARG A 205 -0.44 -5.16 18.65
C ARG A 205 -0.87 -4.14 17.62
N CYS A 206 -0.22 -4.11 16.44
CA CYS A 206 -0.60 -3.23 15.33
C CYS A 206 -2.01 -3.53 14.80
N VAL A 207 -2.39 -4.81 14.68
CA VAL A 207 -3.76 -5.20 14.27
C VAL A 207 -4.80 -4.72 15.27
N LEU A 208 -4.58 -4.99 16.55
CA LEU A 208 -5.55 -4.65 17.61
C LEU A 208 -5.69 -3.14 17.80
N LEU A 209 -4.60 -2.37 17.74
CA LEU A 209 -4.68 -0.91 17.79
C LEU A 209 -5.45 -0.33 16.60
N SER A 210 -5.31 -0.94 15.42
CA SER A 210 -6.03 -0.49 14.21
C SER A 210 -7.54 -0.75 14.36
N ASP A 211 -7.93 -1.92 14.86
CA ASP A 211 -9.32 -2.23 15.15
C ASP A 211 -9.90 -1.28 16.22
N ALA A 212 -9.17 -1.04 17.31
CA ALA A 212 -9.55 -0.10 18.36
C ALA A 212 -9.66 1.35 17.87
N ALA A 213 -8.83 1.77 16.89
CA ALA A 213 -8.91 3.06 16.24
C ALA A 213 -10.11 3.18 15.26
N GLY A 214 -10.83 2.10 15.00
CA GLY A 214 -11.99 2.08 14.11
C GLY A 214 -11.67 1.71 12.66
N TYR A 215 -10.47 1.22 12.35
CA TYR A 215 -10.16 0.72 11.01
C TYR A 215 -11.05 -0.49 10.66
N ARG A 216 -11.63 -0.48 9.46
CA ARG A 216 -12.52 -1.54 8.95
C ARG A 216 -12.21 -1.94 7.51
N GLY A 217 -11.11 -1.42 6.98
CA GLY A 217 -10.65 -1.75 5.63
C GLY A 217 -9.93 -3.10 5.54
N PRO A 218 -9.46 -3.47 4.35
CA PRO A 218 -8.70 -4.69 4.13
C PRO A 218 -7.27 -4.56 4.65
N PHE A 219 -6.73 -5.63 5.22
CA PHE A 219 -5.30 -5.76 5.52
C PHE A 219 -4.58 -6.39 4.33
N THR A 220 -3.65 -5.68 3.74
CA THR A 220 -2.74 -6.21 2.72
C THR A 220 -1.55 -6.86 3.40
N LEU A 221 -1.40 -8.17 3.21
CA LEU A 221 -0.31 -8.95 3.76
C LEU A 221 0.98 -8.65 2.99
N ILE A 222 2.06 -8.36 3.68
CA ILE A 222 3.35 -8.02 3.08
C ILE A 222 4.47 -8.82 3.75
N TYR A 223 4.86 -9.91 3.12
CA TYR A 223 6.06 -10.62 3.48
C TYR A 223 7.25 -10.01 2.70
N ASP A 224 8.16 -9.39 3.41
CA ASP A 224 9.37 -8.75 2.85
C ASP A 224 10.59 -9.15 3.70
N SER A 225 10.94 -10.45 3.62
CA SER A 225 11.98 -10.99 4.47
C SER A 225 12.71 -12.14 3.76
N PRO A 226 14.02 -12.32 4.01
CA PRO A 226 14.81 -13.41 3.45
C PRO A 226 14.74 -14.71 4.26
N TYR A 227 13.94 -14.79 5.33
CA TYR A 227 14.00 -15.89 6.29
C TYR A 227 13.19 -17.12 5.90
N TYR A 228 12.22 -17.00 4.99
CA TYR A 228 11.48 -18.13 4.46
C TYR A 228 11.82 -18.34 2.98
N ASP A 229 12.09 -19.59 2.60
CA ASP A 229 12.30 -19.96 1.21
C ASP A 229 10.99 -19.88 0.39
N ASP A 230 9.84 -20.02 1.06
CA ASP A 230 8.50 -19.88 0.49
C ASP A 230 7.82 -18.62 1.02
N GLU A 231 7.71 -17.59 0.19
CA GLU A 231 7.01 -16.34 0.52
C GLU A 231 5.53 -16.56 0.89
N TRP A 232 4.90 -17.61 0.34
CA TRP A 232 3.53 -17.96 0.70
C TRP A 232 3.38 -18.36 2.17
N ALA A 233 4.40 -19.02 2.74
CA ALA A 233 4.38 -19.41 4.13
C ALA A 233 4.30 -18.16 5.05
N GLY A 234 5.11 -17.13 4.77
CA GLY A 234 5.07 -15.87 5.51
C GLY A 234 3.73 -15.14 5.38
N ILE A 235 3.21 -15.03 4.17
CA ILE A 235 1.90 -14.40 3.92
C ILE A 235 0.76 -15.13 4.65
N LEU A 236 0.76 -16.46 4.65
CA LEU A 236 -0.26 -17.25 5.32
C LEU A 236 -0.14 -17.17 6.85
N GLU A 237 1.07 -17.04 7.38
CA GLU A 237 1.31 -16.77 8.80
C GLU A 237 0.75 -15.42 9.23
N GLU A 238 1.04 -14.35 8.49
CA GLU A 238 0.46 -13.02 8.72
C GLU A 238 -1.07 -13.07 8.73
N ARG A 239 -1.68 -13.73 7.75
CA ARG A 239 -3.13 -13.91 7.69
C ARG A 239 -3.69 -14.63 8.90
N ALA A 240 -3.03 -15.69 9.35
CA ALA A 240 -3.46 -16.45 10.53
C ALA A 240 -3.38 -15.60 11.80
N CYS A 241 -2.33 -14.78 11.95
CA CYS A 241 -2.17 -13.86 13.08
C CYS A 241 -3.28 -12.80 13.11
N ILE A 242 -3.60 -12.17 11.97
CA ILE A 242 -4.70 -11.18 11.89
C ILE A 242 -6.02 -11.83 12.29
N ALA A 243 -6.36 -12.98 11.71
CA ALA A 243 -7.60 -13.67 11.98
C ALA A 243 -7.74 -14.03 13.47
N ALA A 244 -6.66 -14.56 14.08
CA ALA A 244 -6.66 -14.92 15.49
C ALA A 244 -6.79 -13.68 16.41
N ALA A 245 -6.14 -12.56 16.07
CA ALA A 245 -6.21 -11.32 16.85
C ALA A 245 -7.64 -10.76 16.84
N LEU A 246 -8.24 -10.62 15.65
CA LEU A 246 -9.59 -10.05 15.50
C LEU A 246 -10.68 -10.96 16.09
N CYS A 247 -10.56 -12.28 15.96
CA CYS A 247 -11.49 -13.22 16.62
C CYS A 247 -11.49 -13.09 18.13
N LYS A 248 -10.31 -12.90 18.74
CA LYS A 248 -10.19 -12.71 20.20
C LYS A 248 -10.79 -11.37 20.64
N ALA A 249 -10.56 -10.29 19.88
CA ALA A 249 -11.12 -8.98 20.19
C ALA A 249 -12.65 -8.97 20.11
N ALA A 250 -13.25 -9.65 19.12
CA ALA A 250 -14.70 -9.76 18.96
C ALA A 250 -15.40 -10.60 20.07
N ALA A 251 -14.66 -11.40 20.82
CA ALA A 251 -15.18 -12.25 21.91
C ALA A 251 -15.15 -11.59 23.30
N GLN A 252 -14.58 -10.40 23.41
CA GLN A 252 -14.47 -9.60 24.64
C GLN A 252 -15.55 -8.51 24.68
#